data_260e09e2e5a621ebc5b7744512360054
#
_entry.id   260e09e2e5a621ebc5b7744512360054
#
_cell.length_a   1.000
_cell.length_b   1.000
_cell.length_c   1.000
_cell.angle_alpha   90.00
_cell.angle_beta   90.00
_cell.angle_gamma   90.00
#
_symmetry.space_group_name_H-M   'P 1'
#
loop_
_entity.id
_entity.type
_entity.pdbx_description
1 polymer ?
#
loop_
_entity_poly.entity_id
_entity_poly.type
_entity_poly.pdbx_seq_one_letter_code
_entity_poly.pdbx_strand_id
1 'polypeptide(L)'
;MASKIPNSALANLINGTIDLNTSDIRARLVMTNTTCDTEIDAINNLDDYTTIDVADATGYADVALSGETVTANDTDNRGDFDTTSDIVFTGLGGNATRNYQGVLLYKYVDGTNANDIPLAFVEFSSAIPKEATQVTVPSSTTNLLQATQG
;
A
#
# COMPACT_ATOMS: atom_id res chain seq x y z
N MET A 1 2.92 9.68 7.45
CA MET A 1 1.83 8.84 6.88
C MET A 1 1.42 7.83 7.95
N ALA A 2 0.15 7.48 8.04
CA ALA A 2 -0.32 6.42 8.93
C ALA A 2 -0.60 5.18 8.09
N SER A 3 -0.20 4.01 8.58
CA SER A 3 -0.52 2.74 7.91
C SER A 3 -1.63 1.99 8.66
N LYS A 4 -2.55 1.41 7.92
CA LYS A 4 -3.59 0.51 8.42
C LYS A 4 -3.29 -0.89 7.89
N ILE A 5 -3.14 -1.84 8.79
CA ILE A 5 -2.74 -3.21 8.47
C ILE A 5 -3.92 -4.13 8.76
N PRO A 6 -4.47 -4.86 7.78
CA PRO A 6 -5.48 -5.88 8.03
C PRO A 6 -4.98 -6.96 9.00
N ASN A 7 -5.87 -7.48 9.85
CA ASN A 7 -5.53 -8.54 10.80
C ASN A 7 -5.00 -9.79 10.10
N SER A 8 -5.54 -10.13 8.93
CA SER A 8 -5.07 -11.25 8.11
C SER A 8 -3.66 -11.02 7.56
N ALA A 9 -3.28 -9.77 7.24
CA ALA A 9 -1.93 -9.44 6.80
C ALA A 9 -0.90 -9.76 7.87
N LEU A 10 -1.19 -9.42 9.13
CA LEU A 10 -0.33 -9.79 10.27
C LEU A 10 -0.18 -11.30 10.40
N ALA A 11 -1.28 -12.06 10.30
CA ALA A 11 -1.25 -13.52 10.33
C ALA A 11 -0.44 -14.10 9.17
N ASN A 12 -0.60 -13.54 7.96
CA ASN A 12 0.12 -13.97 6.75
C ASN A 12 1.63 -13.65 6.81
N LEU A 13 2.02 -12.58 7.47
CA LEU A 13 3.43 -12.26 7.75
C LEU A 13 4.02 -13.26 8.76
N ILE A 14 3.30 -13.56 9.84
CA ILE A 14 3.77 -14.46 10.90
C ILE A 14 3.90 -15.90 10.39
N ASN A 15 2.97 -16.39 9.57
CA ASN A 15 2.98 -17.75 9.04
C ASN A 15 3.82 -17.94 7.78
N GLY A 16 4.42 -16.86 7.26
CA GLY A 16 5.27 -16.89 6.06
C GLY A 16 4.51 -16.95 4.72
N THR A 17 3.20 -16.77 4.71
CA THR A 17 2.43 -16.64 3.46
C THR A 17 2.84 -15.39 2.68
N ILE A 18 3.16 -14.30 3.39
CA ILE A 18 3.80 -13.11 2.84
C ILE A 18 5.23 -13.06 3.37
N ASP A 19 6.20 -13.19 2.49
CA ASP A 19 7.61 -12.90 2.75
C ASP A 19 7.95 -11.58 2.06
N LEU A 20 8.18 -10.54 2.84
CA LEU A 20 8.42 -9.19 2.35
C LEU A 20 9.71 -9.05 1.53
N ASN A 21 10.64 -10.02 1.61
CA ASN A 21 11.88 -9.99 0.81
C ASN A 21 11.73 -10.71 -0.53
N THR A 22 10.73 -11.58 -0.70
CA THR A 22 10.64 -12.47 -1.89
C THR A 22 9.28 -12.46 -2.56
N SER A 23 8.23 -11.96 -1.91
CA SER A 23 6.90 -11.85 -2.50
C SER A 23 6.86 -10.68 -3.51
N ASP A 24 6.09 -10.83 -4.60
CA ASP A 24 5.78 -9.72 -5.52
C ASP A 24 4.82 -8.75 -4.80
N ILE A 25 5.36 -7.72 -4.17
CA ILE A 25 4.58 -6.68 -3.50
C ILE A 25 4.33 -5.54 -4.47
N ARG A 26 3.09 -5.12 -4.57
CA ARG A 26 2.67 -4.00 -5.43
C ARG A 26 1.98 -2.91 -4.65
N ALA A 27 2.05 -1.71 -5.22
CA ALA A 27 1.40 -0.52 -4.73
C ALA A 27 0.27 -0.12 -5.69
N ARG A 28 -0.93 0.06 -5.15
CA ARG A 28 -2.13 0.54 -5.82
C ARG A 28 -2.49 1.92 -5.31
N LEU A 29 -2.56 2.91 -6.19
CA LEU A 29 -2.96 4.28 -5.82
C LEU A 29 -4.48 4.34 -5.65
N VAL A 30 -4.93 4.91 -4.53
CA VAL A 30 -6.33 4.88 -4.08
C VAL A 30 -6.84 6.30 -3.87
N MET A 31 -8.08 6.55 -4.31
CA MET A 31 -8.74 7.85 -4.22
C MET A 31 -9.61 8.00 -2.96
N THR A 32 -10.19 9.19 -2.76
CA THR A 32 -10.81 9.61 -1.49
C THR A 32 -12.17 8.97 -1.15
N ASN A 33 -12.70 8.07 -1.97
CA ASN A 33 -13.92 7.31 -1.65
C ASN A 33 -13.63 5.86 -1.22
N THR A 34 -12.42 5.62 -0.70
CA THR A 34 -12.01 4.28 -0.26
C THR A 34 -12.53 3.94 1.14
N THR A 35 -12.63 2.64 1.44
CA THR A 35 -12.84 2.10 2.79
C THR A 35 -11.58 1.43 3.35
N CYS A 36 -10.47 1.43 2.60
CA CYS A 36 -9.20 0.83 3.03
C CYS A 36 -8.59 1.50 4.27
N ASP A 37 -8.98 2.72 4.58
CA ASP A 37 -8.55 3.49 5.75
C ASP A 37 -9.28 3.08 7.05
N THR A 38 -10.41 2.40 6.95
CA THR A 38 -11.26 2.02 8.08
C THR A 38 -11.49 0.52 8.22
N GLU A 39 -11.49 -0.22 7.12
CA GLU A 39 -11.73 -1.67 7.11
C GLU A 39 -10.41 -2.42 7.33
N ILE A 40 -10.24 -3.04 8.51
CA ILE A 40 -9.08 -3.87 8.85
C ILE A 40 -9.46 -5.27 9.32
N ASP A 41 -10.73 -5.47 9.68
CA ASP A 41 -11.25 -6.75 10.17
C ASP A 41 -11.78 -7.59 9.00
N ALA A 42 -11.49 -8.89 9.03
CA ALA A 42 -11.98 -9.88 8.05
C ALA A 42 -11.56 -9.62 6.59
N ILE A 43 -10.53 -8.80 6.34
CA ILE A 43 -9.99 -8.53 5.00
C ILE A 43 -8.91 -9.57 4.68
N ASN A 44 -9.21 -10.59 3.88
CA ASN A 44 -8.30 -11.67 3.50
C ASN A 44 -7.74 -11.50 2.08
N ASN A 45 -8.50 -10.87 1.21
CA ASN A 45 -8.13 -10.54 -0.16
C ASN A 45 -8.67 -9.15 -0.53
N LEU A 46 -8.32 -8.63 -1.69
CA LEU A 46 -8.72 -7.27 -2.08
C LEU A 46 -10.23 -7.14 -2.32
N ASP A 47 -10.94 -8.21 -2.65
CA ASP A 47 -12.42 -8.20 -2.83
C ASP A 47 -13.18 -8.02 -1.51
N ASP A 48 -12.54 -8.24 -0.37
CA ASP A 48 -13.20 -8.09 0.94
C ASP A 48 -13.38 -6.62 1.34
N TYR A 49 -12.66 -5.68 0.72
CA TYR A 49 -12.93 -4.26 0.92
C TYR A 49 -14.26 -3.85 0.26
N THR A 50 -15.09 -3.12 0.98
CA THR A 50 -16.35 -2.58 0.44
C THR A 50 -16.08 -1.68 -0.77
N THR A 51 -15.05 -0.85 -0.70
CA THR A 51 -14.63 0.03 -1.81
C THR A 51 -13.13 0.29 -1.74
N ILE A 52 -12.38 -0.13 -2.76
CA ILE A 52 -10.97 0.26 -2.86
C ILE A 52 -10.83 1.67 -3.44
N ASP A 53 -11.71 2.08 -4.37
CA ASP A 53 -11.65 3.35 -5.10
C ASP A 53 -10.30 3.56 -5.81
N VAL A 54 -9.96 2.60 -6.68
CA VAL A 54 -8.70 2.60 -7.44
C VAL A 54 -8.59 3.86 -8.31
N ALA A 55 -7.39 4.41 -8.44
CA ALA A 55 -7.13 5.55 -9.30
C ALA A 55 -7.61 5.29 -10.74
N ASP A 56 -8.39 6.23 -11.29
CA ASP A 56 -9.02 6.14 -12.62
C ASP A 56 -8.40 7.10 -13.65
N ALA A 57 -7.26 7.70 -13.30
CA ALA A 57 -6.53 8.59 -14.20
C ALA A 57 -6.04 7.86 -15.45
N THR A 58 -6.09 8.55 -16.61
CA THR A 58 -5.58 7.98 -17.86
C THR A 58 -4.09 7.68 -17.75
N GLY A 59 -3.70 6.42 -18.03
CA GLY A 59 -2.31 5.96 -17.93
C GLY A 59 -1.90 5.47 -16.53
N TYR A 60 -2.84 5.41 -15.59
CA TYR A 60 -2.60 4.76 -14.30
C TYR A 60 -2.31 3.26 -14.46
N ALA A 61 -1.37 2.77 -13.67
CA ALA A 61 -1.11 1.34 -13.45
C ALA A 61 -0.57 1.14 -12.03
N ASP A 62 -0.83 -0.05 -11.46
CA ASP A 62 -0.20 -0.46 -10.21
C ASP A 62 1.32 -0.58 -10.40
N VAL A 63 2.08 -0.27 -9.36
CA VAL A 63 3.55 -0.26 -9.38
C VAL A 63 4.08 -1.45 -8.57
N ALA A 64 4.88 -2.31 -9.20
CA ALA A 64 5.63 -3.33 -8.47
C ALA A 64 6.73 -2.65 -7.64
N LEU A 65 6.86 -3.03 -6.37
CA LEU A 65 7.92 -2.54 -5.50
C LEU A 65 9.27 -3.13 -5.96
N SER A 66 10.33 -2.45 -5.64
CA SER A 66 11.70 -2.92 -5.87
C SER A 66 12.64 -2.43 -4.77
N GLY A 67 13.62 -3.27 -4.43
CA GLY A 67 14.57 -2.96 -3.37
C GLY A 67 13.92 -2.96 -1.99
N GLU A 68 13.01 -3.89 -1.76
CA GLU A 68 12.35 -4.09 -0.48
C GLU A 68 13.39 -4.42 0.59
N THR A 69 13.21 -3.83 1.76
CA THR A 69 14.09 -4.04 2.93
C THR A 69 13.26 -4.25 4.18
N VAL A 70 13.66 -5.23 4.97
CA VAL A 70 13.11 -5.46 6.32
C VAL A 70 14.25 -5.26 7.32
N THR A 71 14.07 -4.31 8.24
CA THR A 71 15.10 -3.96 9.23
C THR A 71 14.55 -3.97 10.64
N ALA A 72 15.37 -4.43 11.60
CA ALA A 72 15.08 -4.24 13.01
C ALA A 72 15.49 -2.82 13.44
N ASN A 73 14.58 -2.13 14.13
CA ASN A 73 14.84 -0.82 14.73
C ASN A 73 14.85 -1.00 16.25
N ASP A 74 16.03 -1.26 16.80
CA ASP A 74 16.22 -1.50 18.24
C ASP A 74 16.00 -0.24 19.09
N THR A 75 16.08 0.93 18.47
CA THR A 75 15.84 2.22 19.19
C THR A 75 14.35 2.39 19.49
N ASP A 76 13.49 2.03 18.55
CA ASP A 76 12.05 2.20 18.66
C ASP A 76 11.30 0.87 18.97
N ASN A 77 12.05 -0.22 19.20
CA ASN A 77 11.51 -1.58 19.45
C ASN A 77 10.48 -2.01 18.40
N ARG A 78 10.86 -1.98 17.12
CA ARG A 78 9.96 -2.33 16.01
C ARG A 78 10.70 -2.98 14.85
N GLY A 79 9.94 -3.64 13.97
CA GLY A 79 10.39 -4.03 12.64
C GLY A 79 9.88 -3.01 11.62
N ASP A 80 10.73 -2.60 10.71
CA ASP A 80 10.43 -1.66 9.64
C ASP A 80 10.51 -2.35 8.28
N PHE A 81 9.51 -2.13 7.42
CA PHE A 81 9.52 -2.50 6.01
C PHE A 81 9.49 -1.25 5.15
N ASP A 82 10.39 -1.19 4.20
CA ASP A 82 10.51 -0.06 3.27
C ASP A 82 11.09 -0.52 1.93
N THR A 83 11.24 0.42 0.99
CA THR A 83 11.91 0.24 -0.29
C THR A 83 13.14 1.15 -0.38
N THR A 84 14.16 0.74 -1.12
CA THR A 84 15.36 1.58 -1.37
C THR A 84 15.09 2.68 -2.38
N SER A 85 14.00 2.60 -3.12
CA SER A 85 13.59 3.58 -4.14
C SER A 85 12.17 4.06 -3.87
N ASP A 86 11.90 5.31 -4.23
CA ASP A 86 10.55 5.87 -4.16
C ASP A 86 9.56 5.04 -4.99
N ILE A 87 8.32 4.93 -4.50
CA ILE A 87 7.22 4.40 -5.29
C ILE A 87 6.64 5.55 -6.12
N VAL A 88 6.75 5.47 -7.44
CA VAL A 88 6.37 6.58 -8.32
C VAL A 88 5.30 6.14 -9.32
N PHE A 89 4.13 6.74 -9.21
CA PHE A 89 3.06 6.63 -10.18
C PHE A 89 3.20 7.76 -11.20
N THR A 90 3.60 7.45 -12.42
CA THR A 90 3.83 8.41 -13.52
C THR A 90 2.75 8.34 -14.57
N GLY A 91 2.65 9.39 -15.40
CA GLY A 91 1.76 9.40 -16.55
C GLY A 91 0.26 9.45 -16.20
N LEU A 92 -0.08 9.97 -15.02
CA LEU A 92 -1.46 9.99 -14.52
C LEU A 92 -2.41 10.91 -15.33
N GLY A 93 -1.92 11.68 -16.29
CA GLY A 93 -2.75 12.48 -17.19
C GLY A 93 -3.49 13.66 -16.55
N GLY A 94 -3.49 13.81 -15.23
CA GLY A 94 -4.12 14.92 -14.52
C GLY A 94 -5.65 14.98 -14.62
N ASN A 95 -6.31 13.83 -14.80
CA ASN A 95 -7.75 13.74 -15.10
C ASN A 95 -8.50 12.72 -14.24
N ALA A 96 -7.98 12.39 -13.06
CA ALA A 96 -8.70 11.53 -12.12
C ALA A 96 -10.02 12.17 -11.67
N THR A 97 -11.00 11.35 -11.30
CA THR A 97 -12.32 11.87 -10.86
C THR A 97 -12.28 12.42 -9.45
N ARG A 98 -11.37 11.95 -8.60
CA ARG A 98 -11.20 12.34 -7.19
C ARG A 98 -9.74 12.50 -6.83
N ASN A 99 -9.47 13.18 -5.71
CA ASN A 99 -8.13 13.29 -5.14
C ASN A 99 -7.60 11.93 -4.68
N TYR A 100 -6.29 11.77 -4.67
CA TYR A 100 -5.62 10.55 -4.19
C TYR A 100 -5.46 10.61 -2.67
N GLN A 101 -5.93 9.58 -1.96
CA GLN A 101 -5.90 9.50 -0.51
C GLN A 101 -4.69 8.75 0.03
N GLY A 102 -4.24 7.73 -0.66
CA GLY A 102 -3.15 6.88 -0.18
C GLY A 102 -2.77 5.80 -1.16
N VAL A 103 -1.98 4.85 -0.65
CA VAL A 103 -1.51 3.69 -1.40
C VAL A 103 -1.88 2.41 -0.66
N LEU A 104 -2.53 1.48 -1.35
CA LEU A 104 -2.77 0.13 -0.88
C LEU A 104 -1.61 -0.77 -1.32
N LEU A 105 -0.86 -1.29 -0.36
CA LEU A 105 0.17 -2.32 -0.59
C LEU A 105 -0.48 -3.69 -0.55
N TYR A 106 -0.13 -4.56 -1.48
CA TYR A 106 -0.66 -5.92 -1.54
C TYR A 106 0.35 -6.89 -2.15
N LYS A 107 0.25 -8.18 -1.76
CA LYS A 107 0.95 -9.26 -2.45
C LYS A 107 0.17 -9.61 -3.71
N TYR A 108 0.82 -9.46 -4.85
CA TYR A 108 0.29 -9.87 -6.15
C TYR A 108 0.36 -11.40 -6.27
N VAL A 109 -0.75 -12.00 -6.67
CA VAL A 109 -0.86 -13.43 -6.94
C VAL A 109 -1.13 -13.67 -8.43
N ASP A 110 -2.19 -13.06 -8.97
CA ASP A 110 -2.55 -13.21 -10.38
C ASP A 110 -3.21 -11.95 -10.99
N GLY A 111 -3.37 -10.90 -10.20
CA GLY A 111 -3.98 -9.64 -10.63
C GLY A 111 -5.51 -9.62 -10.53
N THR A 112 -6.11 -10.62 -9.88
CA THR A 112 -7.52 -10.58 -9.52
C THR A 112 -7.67 -10.19 -8.05
N ASN A 113 -8.62 -9.32 -7.74
CA ASN A 113 -8.85 -8.89 -6.36
C ASN A 113 -9.21 -10.07 -5.43
N ALA A 114 -9.82 -11.12 -5.98
CA ALA A 114 -10.18 -12.32 -5.21
C ALA A 114 -8.98 -13.13 -4.71
N ASN A 115 -7.81 -13.00 -5.34
CA ASN A 115 -6.62 -13.77 -5.01
C ASN A 115 -5.47 -12.91 -4.48
N ASP A 116 -5.44 -11.62 -4.84
CA ASP A 116 -4.41 -10.70 -4.37
C ASP A 116 -4.63 -10.36 -2.88
N ILE A 117 -3.55 -10.42 -2.09
CA ILE A 117 -3.61 -10.39 -0.62
C ILE A 117 -3.21 -9.00 -0.11
N PRO A 118 -4.09 -8.26 0.57
CA PRO A 118 -3.78 -6.94 1.11
C PRO A 118 -2.69 -7.03 2.19
N LEU A 119 -1.80 -6.05 2.21
CA LEU A 119 -0.72 -5.93 3.20
C LEU A 119 -0.94 -4.72 4.11
N ALA A 120 -1.10 -3.54 3.54
CA ALA A 120 -1.31 -2.32 4.32
C ALA A 120 -1.89 -1.21 3.45
N PHE A 121 -2.72 -0.35 4.03
CA PHE A 121 -3.08 0.93 3.43
C PHE A 121 -2.21 2.03 4.06
N VAL A 122 -1.47 2.76 3.25
CA VAL A 122 -0.59 3.87 3.64
C VAL A 122 -1.27 5.17 3.25
N GLU A 123 -1.84 5.86 4.24
CA GLU A 123 -2.58 7.10 4.02
C GLU A 123 -1.63 8.29 3.88
N PHE A 124 -1.88 9.17 2.91
CA PHE A 124 -1.16 10.43 2.78
C PHE A 124 -1.57 11.38 3.91
N SER A 125 -0.64 12.23 4.36
CA SER A 125 -0.91 13.24 5.39
C SER A 125 -1.97 14.27 4.95
N SER A 126 -2.10 14.46 3.65
CA SER A 126 -3.21 15.18 3.01
C SER A 126 -3.44 14.59 1.61
N ALA A 127 -4.69 14.56 1.17
CA ALA A 127 -5.03 14.06 -0.16
C ALA A 127 -4.31 14.85 -1.26
N ILE A 128 -3.75 14.12 -2.24
CA ILE A 128 -3.06 14.73 -3.39
C ILE A 128 -4.11 15.11 -4.44
N PRO A 129 -4.01 16.30 -5.05
CA PRO A 129 -4.97 16.75 -6.04
C PRO A 129 -5.12 15.80 -7.24
N LYS A 130 -6.35 15.61 -7.69
CA LYS A 130 -6.70 14.74 -8.82
C LYS A 130 -6.07 15.15 -10.15
N GLU A 131 -5.66 16.42 -10.27
CA GLU A 131 -4.96 16.98 -11.42
C GLU A 131 -3.47 16.62 -11.46
N ALA A 132 -2.94 15.91 -10.44
CA ALA A 132 -1.56 15.50 -10.42
C ALA A 132 -1.26 14.55 -11.59
N THR A 133 -0.16 14.80 -12.28
CA THR A 133 0.35 13.94 -13.37
C THR A 133 1.33 12.89 -12.88
N GLN A 134 1.76 13.00 -11.62
CA GLN A 134 2.63 12.09 -10.92
C GLN A 134 2.31 12.11 -9.42
N VAL A 135 2.38 10.95 -8.78
CA VAL A 135 2.35 10.79 -7.31
C VAL A 135 3.58 10.02 -6.89
N THR A 136 4.29 10.52 -5.87
CA THR A 136 5.49 9.89 -5.33
C THR A 136 5.29 9.58 -3.84
N VAL A 137 5.56 8.33 -3.45
CA VAL A 137 5.70 7.91 -2.06
C VAL A 137 7.18 7.76 -1.78
N PRO A 138 7.80 8.65 -1.00
CA PRO A 138 9.25 8.63 -0.80
C PRO A 138 9.68 7.48 0.12
N SER A 139 10.75 6.79 -0.26
CA SER A 139 11.37 5.70 0.50
C SER A 139 12.09 6.17 1.78
N SER A 140 12.57 7.40 1.80
CA SER A 140 13.51 7.86 2.83
C SER A 140 12.86 8.52 4.06
N THR A 141 11.56 8.77 4.05
CA THR A 141 10.90 9.60 5.08
C THR A 141 9.84 8.87 5.90
N THR A 142 9.46 7.67 5.48
CA THR A 142 8.38 6.95 6.16
C THR A 142 8.47 5.48 5.82
N ASN A 143 8.73 4.64 6.81
CA ASN A 143 8.61 3.20 6.62
C ASN A 143 7.20 2.88 6.14
N LEU A 144 7.09 2.10 5.07
CA LEU A 144 5.81 1.74 4.47
C LEU A 144 4.95 0.92 5.44
N LEU A 145 5.59 0.12 6.28
CA LEU A 145 4.93 -0.69 7.29
C LEU A 145 5.82 -0.80 8.54
N GLN A 146 5.20 -0.70 9.71
CA GLN A 146 5.86 -0.78 11.00
C GLN A 146 5.15 -1.80 11.90
N ALA A 147 5.89 -2.77 12.42
CA ALA A 147 5.43 -3.70 13.43
C ALA A 147 6.07 -3.33 14.78
N THR A 148 5.31 -2.66 15.66
CA THR A 148 5.74 -2.23 16.98
C THR A 148 5.41 -3.26 18.05
N GLN A 149 6.31 -3.43 19.02
CA GLN A 149 5.97 -4.11 20.28
C GLN A 149 5.08 -3.18 21.11
N GLY A 150 3.94 -3.70 21.55
CA GLY A 150 3.03 -3.00 22.46
C GLY A 150 3.51 -3.04 23.92
#